data_eda36d30f722dc929c9094dd05debb37
#
_entry.id   eda36d30f722dc929c9094dd05debb37
#
_cell.length_a   1.000
_cell.length_b   1.000
_cell.length_c   1.000
_cell.angle_alpha   90.00
_cell.angle_beta   90.00
_cell.angle_gamma   90.00
#
_symmetry.space_group_name_H-M   'P 1'
#
loop_
_entity.id
_entity.type
_entity.pdbx_description
1 polymer ?
#
loop_
_entity_poly.entity_id
_entity_poly.type
_entity_poly.pdbx_seq_one_letter_code
_entity_poly.pdbx_strand_id
1 'polypeptide(L)'
;MPHSTAYVVTDRPERYIRQLVSHMGHKAETVLGGDGRAVIELRSGRCVLRPCPGGFEMIATAAAEEALLGVRDVVTRHLLRFATQEELVVDWSPPVGGDTAWALSPVVDDYLLTHCSPVDEVLRDLVVRTREETGGAAGMQVSHDEGALLTMLARMSGARLALEVGVFTGYSSICIARGLPPDGRLLACDVSREWTSIARNYWERAGVADRIDLRIGPALETLRALPAEPVVGFAFIDADKESYPDYYEEVVTRLTPGGLVVLDNVFLGGRVFDPAFQDEAQVAVRGLNETIARDSRVESVMLPVRDGVTIARRVG
;
A
#
# COMPACT_ATOMS: atom_id res chain seq x y z
N MET A 1 -2.66 -18.43 6.88
CA MET A 1 -4.06 -18.79 6.53
C MET A 1 -4.48 -17.94 5.34
N PRO A 2 -5.03 -18.51 4.26
CA PRO A 2 -5.50 -17.74 3.13
C PRO A 2 -6.53 -16.69 3.55
N HIS A 3 -6.44 -15.50 2.96
CA HIS A 3 -7.35 -14.39 3.20
C HIS A 3 -7.70 -13.67 1.89
N SER A 4 -8.76 -12.88 1.94
CA SER A 4 -9.22 -12.06 0.84
C SER A 4 -9.96 -10.85 1.42
N THR A 5 -9.83 -9.70 0.77
CA THR A 5 -10.47 -8.46 1.18
C THR A 5 -11.47 -7.99 0.14
N ALA A 6 -12.52 -7.31 0.59
CA ALA A 6 -13.44 -6.59 -0.28
C ALA A 6 -13.78 -5.25 0.35
N TYR A 7 -13.90 -4.23 -0.48
CA TYR A 7 -14.37 -2.92 -0.05
C TYR A 7 -15.77 -2.68 -0.58
N VAL A 8 -16.67 -2.26 0.31
CA VAL A 8 -18.06 -1.98 -0.02
C VAL A 8 -18.32 -0.49 0.11
N VAL A 9 -18.56 0.19 -1.02
CA VAL A 9 -18.89 1.62 -1.06
C VAL A 9 -20.31 1.82 -0.55
N THR A 10 -20.50 2.69 0.45
CA THR A 10 -21.81 3.05 0.99
C THR A 10 -21.73 4.23 1.95
N ASP A 11 -22.73 5.10 1.97
CA ASP A 11 -22.87 6.18 2.96
C ASP A 11 -23.35 5.67 4.33
N ARG A 12 -23.66 4.38 4.47
CA ARG A 12 -24.28 3.80 5.66
C ARG A 12 -23.55 2.56 6.17
N PRO A 13 -22.22 2.59 6.32
CA PRO A 13 -21.40 1.42 6.67
C PRO A 13 -21.85 0.75 7.97
N GLU A 14 -22.05 1.52 9.03
CA GLU A 14 -22.46 0.98 10.33
C GLU A 14 -23.83 0.29 10.30
N ARG A 15 -24.75 0.78 9.47
CA ARG A 15 -26.07 0.16 9.30
C ARG A 15 -25.92 -1.24 8.72
N TYR A 16 -25.17 -1.38 7.63
CA TYR A 16 -24.98 -2.66 6.97
C TYR A 16 -24.21 -3.64 7.84
N ILE A 17 -23.17 -3.17 8.53
CA ILE A 17 -22.41 -3.99 9.49
C ILE A 17 -23.33 -4.52 10.59
N ARG A 18 -24.12 -3.65 11.24
CA ARG A 18 -25.07 -4.05 12.31
C ARG A 18 -26.13 -5.02 11.81
N GLN A 19 -26.69 -4.79 10.61
CA GLN A 19 -27.68 -5.69 10.02
C GLN A 19 -27.10 -7.07 9.74
N LEU A 20 -25.88 -7.11 9.16
CA LEU A 20 -25.20 -8.37 8.87
C LEU A 20 -24.89 -9.15 10.14
N VAL A 21 -24.32 -8.49 11.16
CA VAL A 21 -24.02 -9.07 12.47
C VAL A 21 -25.28 -9.62 13.14
N SER A 22 -26.33 -8.83 13.21
CA SER A 22 -27.62 -9.24 13.81
C SER A 22 -28.22 -10.46 13.09
N HIS A 23 -28.16 -10.48 11.76
CA HIS A 23 -28.70 -11.60 10.99
C HIS A 23 -27.84 -12.87 11.12
N MET A 24 -26.52 -12.70 11.11
CA MET A 24 -25.59 -13.83 11.23
C MET A 24 -25.51 -14.39 12.63
N GLY A 25 -25.81 -13.59 13.67
CA GLY A 25 -25.77 -14.01 15.07
C GLY A 25 -26.71 -15.20 15.43
N HIS A 26 -27.67 -15.51 14.56
CA HIS A 26 -28.50 -16.72 14.70
C HIS A 26 -27.79 -18.01 14.21
N LYS A 27 -26.70 -17.92 13.47
CA LYS A 27 -26.02 -19.02 12.78
C LYS A 27 -24.52 -19.09 13.02
N ALA A 28 -23.94 -18.03 13.55
CA ALA A 28 -22.53 -17.84 13.75
C ALA A 28 -22.30 -17.05 15.03
N GLU A 29 -21.13 -17.20 15.64
CA GLU A 29 -20.71 -16.33 16.72
C GLU A 29 -20.34 -14.97 16.14
N THR A 30 -20.91 -13.88 16.68
CA THR A 30 -20.67 -12.53 16.17
C THR A 30 -20.31 -11.60 17.33
N VAL A 31 -19.37 -10.70 17.08
CA VAL A 31 -18.95 -9.66 18.02
C VAL A 31 -19.04 -8.31 17.29
N LEU A 32 -19.68 -7.32 17.94
CA LEU A 32 -19.73 -5.93 17.46
C LEU A 32 -19.03 -5.05 18.51
N GLY A 33 -17.93 -4.40 18.12
CA GLY A 33 -17.18 -3.45 18.94
C GLY A 33 -17.88 -2.09 19.03
N GLY A 34 -17.51 -1.30 20.06
CA GLY A 34 -17.99 0.06 20.26
C GLY A 34 -17.54 1.06 19.19
N ASP A 35 -16.51 0.72 18.42
CA ASP A 35 -15.96 1.46 17.28
C ASP A 35 -16.62 1.11 15.93
N GLY A 36 -17.69 0.31 15.97
CA GLY A 36 -18.44 -0.13 14.79
C GLY A 36 -17.84 -1.32 14.04
N ARG A 37 -16.70 -1.83 14.47
CA ARG A 37 -16.10 -3.05 13.90
C ARG A 37 -16.88 -4.28 14.32
N ALA A 38 -16.87 -5.28 13.46
CA ALA A 38 -17.50 -6.54 13.77
C ALA A 38 -16.69 -7.75 13.31
N VAL A 39 -16.89 -8.86 14.01
CA VAL A 39 -16.31 -10.16 13.68
C VAL A 39 -17.44 -11.18 13.55
N ILE A 40 -17.39 -11.97 12.50
CA ILE A 40 -18.30 -13.09 12.25
C ILE A 40 -17.46 -14.34 12.16
N GLU A 41 -17.59 -15.23 13.16
CA GLU A 41 -16.93 -16.53 13.18
C GLU A 41 -17.84 -17.58 12.54
N LEU A 42 -17.40 -18.13 11.41
CA LEU A 42 -18.06 -19.19 10.67
C LEU A 42 -17.33 -20.53 10.90
N ARG A 43 -18.00 -21.66 10.67
CA ARG A 43 -17.36 -22.98 10.76
C ARG A 43 -16.16 -23.13 9.81
N SER A 44 -16.20 -22.45 8.65
CA SER A 44 -15.18 -22.51 7.61
C SER A 44 -14.08 -21.44 7.77
N GLY A 45 -14.27 -20.46 8.65
CA GLY A 45 -13.32 -19.35 8.83
C GLY A 45 -13.98 -18.13 9.42
N ARG A 46 -13.37 -16.98 9.28
CA ARG A 46 -13.75 -15.70 9.91
C ARG A 46 -13.96 -14.62 8.87
N CYS A 47 -14.87 -13.67 9.14
CA CYS A 47 -14.93 -12.41 8.42
C CYS A 47 -14.90 -11.25 9.41
N VAL A 48 -13.97 -10.32 9.23
CA VAL A 48 -13.89 -9.04 9.96
C VAL A 48 -14.52 -7.97 9.09
N LEU A 49 -15.36 -7.12 9.69
CA LEU A 49 -16.01 -5.97 9.07
C LEU A 49 -15.47 -4.70 9.72
N ARG A 50 -14.96 -3.76 8.94
CA ARG A 50 -14.32 -2.55 9.45
C ARG A 50 -14.90 -1.32 8.76
N PRO A 51 -15.59 -0.40 9.49
CA PRO A 51 -15.99 0.88 8.90
C PRO A 51 -14.75 1.66 8.48
N CYS A 52 -14.82 2.32 7.35
CA CYS A 52 -13.78 3.19 6.86
C CYS A 52 -14.39 4.33 6.02
N PRO A 53 -13.64 5.40 5.72
CA PRO A 53 -14.15 6.51 4.93
C PRO A 53 -14.77 6.03 3.61
N GLY A 54 -16.00 6.44 3.32
CA GLY A 54 -16.74 6.10 2.11
C GLY A 54 -17.34 4.69 2.07
N GLY A 55 -17.26 3.89 3.17
CA GLY A 55 -17.84 2.55 3.18
C GLY A 55 -17.33 1.66 4.31
N PHE A 56 -17.17 0.39 4.04
CA PHE A 56 -16.54 -0.56 4.96
C PHE A 56 -15.77 -1.64 4.22
N GLU A 57 -14.78 -2.16 4.89
CA GLU A 57 -13.96 -3.26 4.41
C GLU A 57 -14.43 -4.57 5.03
N MET A 58 -14.38 -5.63 4.24
CA MET A 58 -14.61 -7.01 4.65
C MET A 58 -13.33 -7.81 4.46
N ILE A 59 -12.88 -8.50 5.49
CA ILE A 59 -11.67 -9.32 5.49
C ILE A 59 -12.04 -10.75 5.84
N ALA A 60 -12.04 -11.62 4.85
CA ALA A 60 -12.30 -13.04 5.03
C ALA A 60 -10.99 -13.82 5.24
N THR A 61 -10.96 -14.74 6.20
CA THR A 61 -9.84 -15.64 6.47
C THR A 61 -10.34 -17.07 6.71
N ALA A 62 -9.57 -18.06 6.28
CA ALA A 62 -9.88 -19.47 6.50
C ALA A 62 -8.62 -20.34 6.56
N ALA A 63 -8.76 -21.61 6.98
CA ALA A 63 -7.65 -22.54 7.07
C ALA A 63 -7.15 -23.02 5.68
N ALA A 64 -8.03 -23.01 4.66
CA ALA A 64 -7.73 -23.42 3.30
C ALA A 64 -8.46 -22.50 2.29
N GLU A 65 -7.98 -22.46 1.06
CA GLU A 65 -8.54 -21.58 0.02
C GLU A 65 -10.00 -21.94 -0.33
N GLU A 66 -10.33 -23.23 -0.39
CA GLU A 66 -11.72 -23.67 -0.61
C GLU A 66 -12.66 -23.19 0.52
N ALA A 67 -12.20 -23.26 1.76
CA ALA A 67 -12.94 -22.75 2.92
C ALA A 67 -13.09 -21.22 2.85
N LEU A 68 -12.07 -20.50 2.39
CA LEU A 68 -12.10 -19.06 2.18
C LEU A 68 -13.16 -18.64 1.16
N LEU A 69 -13.27 -19.36 0.04
CA LEU A 69 -14.32 -19.12 -0.95
C LEU A 69 -15.71 -19.29 -0.33
N GLY A 70 -15.86 -20.27 0.56
CA GLY A 70 -17.11 -20.48 1.31
C GLY A 70 -17.45 -19.31 2.25
N VAL A 71 -16.46 -18.76 2.97
CA VAL A 71 -16.63 -17.57 3.83
C VAL A 71 -17.08 -16.37 2.98
N ARG A 72 -16.38 -16.09 1.87
CA ARG A 72 -16.70 -14.99 0.94
C ARG A 72 -18.13 -15.09 0.42
N ASP A 73 -18.52 -16.26 -0.09
CA ASP A 73 -19.86 -16.50 -0.63
C ASP A 73 -20.95 -16.27 0.43
N VAL A 74 -20.78 -16.83 1.63
CA VAL A 74 -21.74 -16.70 2.72
C VAL A 74 -21.93 -15.24 3.11
N VAL A 75 -20.85 -14.52 3.39
CA VAL A 75 -20.93 -13.13 3.86
C VAL A 75 -21.49 -12.21 2.78
N THR A 76 -21.05 -12.34 1.52
CA THR A 76 -21.54 -11.55 0.38
C THR A 76 -23.04 -11.76 0.18
N ARG A 77 -23.48 -13.00 0.10
CA ARG A 77 -24.89 -13.33 -0.13
C ARG A 77 -25.80 -12.79 0.97
N HIS A 78 -25.34 -12.83 2.23
CA HIS A 78 -26.12 -12.28 3.34
C HIS A 78 -26.12 -10.76 3.34
N LEU A 79 -25.00 -10.10 3.00
CA LEU A 79 -24.94 -8.65 2.88
C LEU A 79 -25.87 -8.12 1.77
N LEU A 80 -25.80 -8.69 0.59
CA LEU A 80 -26.61 -8.24 -0.56
C LEU A 80 -28.11 -8.40 -0.34
N ARG A 81 -28.56 -9.29 0.57
CA ARG A 81 -29.98 -9.38 0.96
C ARG A 81 -30.52 -8.12 1.63
N PHE A 82 -29.67 -7.30 2.23
CA PHE A 82 -30.08 -6.06 2.88
C PHE A 82 -29.95 -4.83 1.99
N ALA A 83 -29.30 -4.97 0.83
CA ALA A 83 -29.09 -3.91 -0.15
C ALA A 83 -30.34 -3.63 -1.00
N THR A 84 -31.50 -3.46 -0.36
CA THR A 84 -32.79 -3.25 -1.06
C THR A 84 -33.00 -1.80 -1.53
N GLN A 85 -32.21 -0.85 -1.01
CA GLN A 85 -32.32 0.58 -1.30
C GLN A 85 -31.08 1.16 -1.99
N GLU A 86 -30.05 0.35 -2.14
CA GLU A 86 -28.72 0.75 -2.65
C GLU A 86 -28.11 -0.48 -3.33
N GLU A 87 -27.53 -0.32 -4.49
CA GLU A 87 -26.84 -1.40 -5.18
C GLU A 87 -25.43 -1.52 -4.62
N LEU A 88 -25.22 -2.47 -3.70
CA LEU A 88 -23.90 -2.75 -3.16
C LEU A 88 -23.13 -3.69 -4.09
N VAL A 89 -21.91 -3.30 -4.41
CA VAL A 89 -20.95 -4.15 -5.14
C VAL A 89 -19.96 -4.70 -4.13
N VAL A 90 -19.73 -6.01 -4.19
CA VAL A 90 -18.73 -6.71 -3.36
C VAL A 90 -17.74 -7.39 -4.28
N ASP A 91 -16.62 -6.74 -4.49
CA ASP A 91 -15.52 -7.29 -5.29
C ASP A 91 -14.39 -7.73 -4.35
N TRP A 92 -14.18 -9.05 -4.30
CA TRP A 92 -13.16 -9.65 -3.45
C TRP A 92 -11.82 -9.70 -4.19
N SER A 93 -10.76 -9.25 -3.53
CA SER A 93 -9.41 -9.49 -4.01
C SER A 93 -9.18 -10.98 -4.29
N PRO A 94 -8.28 -11.34 -5.19
CA PRO A 94 -7.82 -12.73 -5.30
C PRO A 94 -7.40 -13.24 -3.91
N PRO A 95 -7.61 -14.55 -3.61
CA PRO A 95 -7.09 -15.14 -2.38
C PRO A 95 -5.58 -14.92 -2.28
N VAL A 96 -5.15 -14.38 -1.15
CA VAL A 96 -3.73 -14.27 -0.82
C VAL A 96 -3.41 -15.35 0.21
N GLY A 97 -2.48 -16.25 -0.09
CA GLY A 97 -1.90 -17.16 0.87
C GLY A 97 -2.30 -18.61 0.75
N GLY A 98 -1.31 -19.44 0.59
CA GLY A 98 -0.93 -20.71 1.20
C GLY A 98 0.05 -20.42 2.33
N ASP A 99 1.30 -20.63 2.23
CA ASP A 99 2.31 -20.38 3.29
C ASP A 99 2.77 -18.91 3.37
N THR A 100 1.87 -17.95 3.53
CA THR A 100 2.22 -16.54 3.78
C THR A 100 2.40 -16.29 5.28
N ALA A 101 3.35 -16.98 5.88
CA ALA A 101 3.73 -16.78 7.29
C ALA A 101 4.22 -15.35 7.57
N TRP A 102 4.55 -14.57 6.54
CA TRP A 102 4.96 -13.18 6.58
C TRP A 102 3.79 -12.19 6.53
N ALA A 103 2.63 -12.57 5.96
CA ALA A 103 1.47 -11.70 5.91
C ALA A 103 0.86 -11.55 7.32
N LEU A 104 0.68 -10.31 7.74
CA LEU A 104 0.06 -10.01 9.02
C LEU A 104 -1.39 -10.51 9.05
N SER A 105 -1.81 -11.06 10.17
CA SER A 105 -3.23 -11.35 10.34
C SER A 105 -4.03 -10.05 10.34
N PRO A 106 -5.29 -10.03 9.87
CA PRO A 106 -6.12 -8.83 9.87
C PRO A 106 -6.24 -8.14 11.23
N VAL A 107 -6.16 -8.90 12.32
CA VAL A 107 -6.17 -8.36 13.69
C VAL A 107 -4.89 -7.58 13.98
N VAL A 108 -3.74 -8.10 13.56
CA VAL A 108 -2.45 -7.42 13.73
C VAL A 108 -2.39 -6.19 12.84
N ASP A 109 -2.83 -6.31 11.60
CA ASP A 109 -2.90 -5.21 10.64
C ASP A 109 -3.74 -4.03 11.18
N ASP A 110 -4.93 -4.34 11.67
CA ASP A 110 -5.81 -3.36 12.28
C ASP A 110 -5.22 -2.71 13.53
N TYR A 111 -4.56 -3.49 14.37
CA TYR A 111 -3.85 -2.96 15.54
C TYR A 111 -2.75 -1.99 15.13
N LEU A 112 -1.94 -2.33 14.12
CA LEU A 112 -0.89 -1.45 13.61
C LEU A 112 -1.46 -0.13 13.08
N LEU A 113 -2.47 -0.18 12.22
CA LEU A 113 -3.09 1.02 11.66
C LEU A 113 -3.67 1.96 12.73
N THR A 114 -4.19 1.40 13.82
CA THR A 114 -4.77 2.19 14.92
C THR A 114 -3.73 2.74 15.91
N HIS A 115 -2.50 2.23 15.86
CA HIS A 115 -1.40 2.64 16.74
C HIS A 115 -0.30 3.43 15.99
N CYS A 116 -0.50 3.72 14.71
CA CYS A 116 0.29 4.70 13.98
C CYS A 116 -0.16 6.12 14.29
N SER A 117 0.65 7.12 13.90
CA SER A 117 0.25 8.53 13.95
C SER A 117 -1.05 8.74 13.18
N PRO A 118 -1.99 9.58 13.69
CA PRO A 118 -3.29 9.73 13.03
C PRO A 118 -3.19 10.23 11.59
N VAL A 119 -4.01 9.64 10.72
CA VAL A 119 -4.21 10.15 9.34
C VAL A 119 -4.95 11.47 9.39
N ASP A 120 -4.49 12.48 8.67
CA ASP A 120 -5.23 13.73 8.53
C ASP A 120 -6.40 13.64 7.54
N GLU A 121 -7.19 14.70 7.46
CA GLU A 121 -8.36 14.74 6.60
C GLU A 121 -8.01 14.65 5.11
N VAL A 122 -6.90 15.28 4.68
CA VAL A 122 -6.48 15.29 3.27
C VAL A 122 -6.14 13.88 2.79
N LEU A 123 -5.36 13.13 3.59
CA LEU A 123 -4.99 11.76 3.26
C LEU A 123 -6.19 10.80 3.34
N ARG A 124 -7.11 11.01 4.32
CA ARG A 124 -8.35 10.21 4.38
C ARG A 124 -9.22 10.40 3.14
N ASP A 125 -9.40 11.66 2.73
CA ASP A 125 -10.18 12.00 1.55
C ASP A 125 -9.51 11.48 0.27
N LEU A 126 -8.18 11.55 0.17
CA LEU A 126 -7.44 10.97 -0.95
C LEU A 126 -7.67 9.46 -1.10
N VAL A 127 -7.72 8.70 0.01
CA VAL A 127 -8.02 7.26 -0.03
C VAL A 127 -9.41 7.00 -0.63
N VAL A 128 -10.41 7.79 -0.22
CA VAL A 128 -11.78 7.68 -0.77
C VAL A 128 -11.75 8.01 -2.27
N ARG A 129 -11.16 9.15 -2.63
CA ARG A 129 -11.09 9.60 -4.01
C ARG A 129 -10.36 8.62 -4.92
N THR A 130 -9.25 8.06 -4.44
CA THR A 130 -8.51 7.02 -5.18
C THR A 130 -9.40 5.82 -5.49
N ARG A 131 -10.18 5.34 -4.53
CA ARG A 131 -11.09 4.20 -4.74
C ARG A 131 -12.19 4.51 -5.74
N GLU A 132 -12.79 5.70 -5.67
CA GLU A 132 -13.84 6.15 -6.59
C GLU A 132 -13.33 6.27 -8.04
N GLU A 133 -12.14 6.84 -8.23
CA GLU A 133 -11.62 7.17 -9.56
C GLU A 133 -10.82 6.04 -10.21
N THR A 134 -10.23 5.14 -9.42
CA THR A 134 -9.32 4.11 -9.94
C THR A 134 -9.86 2.69 -9.84
N GLY A 135 -10.99 2.50 -9.12
CA GLY A 135 -11.66 1.20 -9.02
C GLY A 135 -10.71 0.08 -8.59
N GLY A 136 -10.54 -0.93 -9.43
CA GLY A 136 -9.68 -2.08 -9.15
C GLY A 136 -8.20 -1.76 -8.94
N ALA A 137 -7.71 -0.60 -9.42
CA ALA A 137 -6.33 -0.16 -9.21
C ALA A 137 -6.09 0.51 -7.85
N ALA A 138 -7.14 0.77 -7.05
CA ALA A 138 -7.01 1.45 -5.76
C ALA A 138 -6.05 0.77 -4.77
N GLY A 139 -5.85 -0.55 -4.91
CA GLY A 139 -4.89 -1.33 -4.12
C GLY A 139 -3.42 -0.99 -4.38
N MET A 140 -3.11 -0.19 -5.41
CA MET A 140 -1.76 0.29 -5.68
C MET A 140 -1.34 1.46 -4.76
N GLN A 141 -2.29 2.08 -4.06
CA GLN A 141 -1.97 3.15 -3.12
C GLN A 141 -1.31 2.58 -1.87
N VAL A 142 -0.18 3.18 -1.46
CA VAL A 142 0.50 2.82 -0.22
C VAL A 142 -0.44 2.95 0.98
N SER A 143 -0.27 2.06 1.95
CA SER A 143 -1.05 2.07 3.18
C SER A 143 -0.65 3.23 4.12
N HIS A 144 -1.49 3.47 5.14
CA HIS A 144 -1.22 4.56 6.09
C HIS A 144 0.07 4.35 6.89
N ASP A 145 0.29 3.15 7.41
CA ASP A 145 1.49 2.79 8.19
C ASP A 145 2.76 2.92 7.35
N GLU A 146 2.69 2.52 6.09
CA GLU A 146 3.78 2.70 5.13
C GLU A 146 4.00 4.18 4.80
N GLY A 147 2.96 4.96 4.56
CA GLY A 147 3.06 6.42 4.40
C GLY A 147 3.67 7.11 5.62
N ALA A 148 3.33 6.66 6.84
CA ALA A 148 3.93 7.14 8.08
C ALA A 148 5.43 6.78 8.14
N LEU A 149 5.80 5.56 7.75
CA LEU A 149 7.20 5.12 7.64
C LEU A 149 7.97 6.00 6.65
N LEU A 150 7.44 6.24 5.46
CA LEU A 150 8.07 7.10 4.45
C LEU A 150 8.29 8.53 4.97
N THR A 151 7.29 9.10 5.67
CA THR A 151 7.42 10.43 6.30
C THR A 151 8.55 10.46 7.32
N MET A 152 8.65 9.44 8.17
CA MET A 152 9.69 9.35 9.19
C MET A 152 11.08 9.18 8.56
N LEU A 153 11.23 8.28 7.59
CA LEU A 153 12.50 8.03 6.92
C LEU A 153 13.00 9.26 6.14
N ALA A 154 12.10 9.93 5.40
CA ALA A 154 12.42 11.17 4.70
C ALA A 154 12.88 12.27 5.68
N ARG A 155 12.23 12.38 6.85
CA ARG A 155 12.61 13.33 7.90
C ARG A 155 13.95 13.00 8.52
N MET A 156 14.20 11.72 8.83
CA MET A 156 15.44 11.27 9.45
C MET A 156 16.64 11.38 8.50
N SER A 157 16.43 11.23 7.19
CA SER A 157 17.49 11.39 6.18
C SER A 157 17.98 12.84 6.09
N GLY A 158 17.16 13.83 6.47
CA GLY A 158 17.47 15.25 6.28
C GLY A 158 17.63 15.65 4.81
N ALA A 159 17.09 14.86 3.89
CA ALA A 159 17.24 15.03 2.46
C ALA A 159 16.71 16.39 1.97
N ARG A 160 17.51 17.11 1.18
CA ARG A 160 17.05 18.30 0.45
C ARG A 160 16.53 17.97 -0.95
N LEU A 161 16.98 16.87 -1.52
CA LEU A 161 16.44 16.30 -2.74
C LEU A 161 16.00 14.87 -2.48
N ALA A 162 14.72 14.61 -2.70
CA ALA A 162 14.14 13.28 -2.71
C ALA A 162 13.71 12.90 -4.14
N LEU A 163 13.71 11.59 -4.42
CA LEU A 163 13.19 11.00 -5.66
C LEU A 163 12.00 10.09 -5.34
N GLU A 164 11.03 10.06 -6.24
CA GLU A 164 9.93 9.09 -6.21
C GLU A 164 9.72 8.53 -7.60
N VAL A 165 9.70 7.20 -7.71
CA VAL A 165 9.41 6.47 -8.95
C VAL A 165 8.13 5.70 -8.75
N GLY A 166 7.05 6.14 -9.41
CA GLY A 166 5.68 5.71 -9.16
C GLY A 166 4.97 6.67 -8.18
N VAL A 167 4.05 7.46 -8.70
CA VAL A 167 3.28 8.48 -7.95
C VAL A 167 1.85 8.03 -7.69
N PHE A 168 1.24 7.42 -8.72
CA PHE A 168 -0.17 7.07 -8.73
C PHE A 168 -1.05 8.27 -8.37
N THR A 169 -1.84 8.20 -7.29
CA THR A 169 -2.71 9.30 -6.82
C THR A 169 -2.04 10.22 -5.79
N GLY A 170 -0.74 10.02 -5.50
CA GLY A 170 0.11 10.97 -4.78
C GLY A 170 0.11 10.85 -3.26
N TYR A 171 -0.33 9.73 -2.69
CA TYR A 171 -0.32 9.52 -1.24
C TYR A 171 1.11 9.50 -0.67
N SER A 172 1.99 8.68 -1.25
CA SER A 172 3.42 8.59 -0.92
C SER A 172 4.13 9.93 -1.11
N SER A 173 3.84 10.64 -2.21
CA SER A 173 4.40 11.97 -2.47
C SER A 173 4.10 12.96 -1.34
N ILE A 174 2.85 13.01 -0.84
CA ILE A 174 2.48 13.87 0.28
C ILE A 174 3.26 13.49 1.53
N CYS A 175 3.36 12.19 1.83
CA CYS A 175 4.07 11.66 2.98
C CYS A 175 5.56 12.02 2.93
N ILE A 176 6.22 11.79 1.79
CA ILE A 176 7.64 12.11 1.58
C ILE A 176 7.85 13.63 1.70
N ALA A 177 7.08 14.44 0.96
CA ALA A 177 7.23 15.89 0.97
C ALA A 177 7.05 16.51 2.37
N ARG A 178 6.15 15.97 3.19
CA ARG A 178 5.97 16.38 4.60
C ARG A 178 7.13 15.97 5.50
N GLY A 179 7.86 14.92 5.13
CA GLY A 179 9.08 14.49 5.81
C GLY A 179 10.28 15.39 5.54
N LEU A 180 10.35 15.99 4.36
CA LEU A 180 11.48 16.82 3.95
C LEU A 180 11.54 18.16 4.72
N PRO A 181 12.74 18.78 4.86
CA PRO A 181 12.87 20.12 5.40
C PRO A 181 12.15 21.16 4.52
N PRO A 182 11.90 22.39 5.02
CA PRO A 182 11.13 23.41 4.28
C PRO A 182 11.68 23.75 2.89
N ASP A 183 13.00 23.68 2.71
CA ASP A 183 13.70 23.89 1.45
C ASP A 183 13.91 22.61 0.62
N GLY A 184 13.40 21.47 1.12
CA GLY A 184 13.47 20.18 0.44
C GLY A 184 12.55 20.10 -0.77
N ARG A 185 12.97 19.35 -1.77
CA ARG A 185 12.25 19.11 -3.02
C ARG A 185 12.09 17.63 -3.28
N LEU A 186 10.95 17.26 -3.83
CA LEU A 186 10.67 15.92 -4.32
C LEU A 186 10.60 15.96 -5.86
N LEU A 187 11.47 15.22 -6.52
CA LEU A 187 11.33 14.92 -7.95
C LEU A 187 10.55 13.61 -8.07
N ALA A 188 9.33 13.69 -8.61
CA ALA A 188 8.40 12.59 -8.72
C ALA A 188 8.19 12.18 -10.18
N CYS A 189 8.33 10.90 -10.49
CA CYS A 189 8.21 10.35 -11.83
C CYS A 189 7.00 9.41 -11.95
N ASP A 190 6.17 9.59 -12.97
CA ASP A 190 5.05 8.70 -13.28
C ASP A 190 4.74 8.75 -14.78
N VAL A 191 4.11 7.71 -15.31
CA VAL A 191 3.70 7.65 -16.72
C VAL A 191 2.25 8.09 -16.91
N SER A 192 1.42 8.05 -15.88
CA SER A 192 -0.02 8.34 -15.94
C SER A 192 -0.35 9.80 -15.68
N ARG A 193 -0.75 10.52 -16.73
CA ARG A 193 -1.31 11.87 -16.58
C ARG A 193 -2.65 11.88 -15.86
N GLU A 194 -3.43 10.84 -16.03
CA GLU A 194 -4.75 10.71 -15.44
C GLU A 194 -4.65 10.64 -13.91
N TRP A 195 -3.94 9.64 -13.39
CA TRP A 195 -3.79 9.44 -11.95
C TRP A 195 -3.03 10.59 -11.27
N THR A 196 -1.99 11.11 -11.91
CA THR A 196 -1.23 12.23 -11.36
C THR A 196 -2.01 13.56 -11.40
N SER A 197 -3.10 13.66 -12.15
CA SER A 197 -4.01 14.81 -12.07
C SER A 197 -4.73 14.85 -10.70
N ILE A 198 -5.09 13.68 -10.16
CA ILE A 198 -5.63 13.54 -8.80
C ILE A 198 -4.55 13.97 -7.80
N ALA A 199 -3.32 13.44 -7.95
CA ALA A 199 -2.19 13.76 -7.08
C ALA A 199 -1.96 15.28 -6.96
N ARG A 200 -1.94 16.01 -8.06
CA ARG A 200 -1.74 17.48 -8.06
C ARG A 200 -2.77 18.21 -7.20
N ASN A 201 -4.04 17.85 -7.30
CA ASN A 201 -5.10 18.48 -6.52
C ASN A 201 -4.89 18.24 -5.01
N TYR A 202 -4.45 17.04 -4.63
CA TYR A 202 -4.21 16.70 -3.24
C TYR A 202 -2.90 17.26 -2.71
N TRP A 203 -1.88 17.45 -3.53
CA TRP A 203 -0.65 18.17 -3.15
C TRP A 203 -0.93 19.64 -2.81
N GLU A 204 -1.82 20.31 -3.58
CA GLU A 204 -2.27 21.66 -3.26
C GLU A 204 -3.01 21.70 -1.93
N ARG A 205 -3.96 20.81 -1.72
CA ARG A 205 -4.72 20.69 -0.46
C ARG A 205 -3.82 20.35 0.74
N ALA A 206 -2.79 19.57 0.52
CA ALA A 206 -1.79 19.21 1.53
C ALA A 206 -0.75 20.31 1.80
N GLY A 207 -0.72 21.38 0.97
CA GLY A 207 0.24 22.47 1.07
C GLY A 207 1.68 22.06 0.71
N VAL A 208 1.86 21.09 -0.19
CA VAL A 208 3.18 20.57 -0.58
C VAL A 208 3.46 20.70 -2.10
N ALA A 209 2.51 21.20 -2.88
CA ALA A 209 2.59 21.24 -4.34
C ALA A 209 3.81 22.02 -4.86
N ASP A 210 4.19 23.10 -4.17
CA ASP A 210 5.34 23.94 -4.53
C ASP A 210 6.70 23.26 -4.34
N ARG A 211 6.73 22.12 -3.66
CA ARG A 211 7.92 21.34 -3.37
C ARG A 211 8.04 20.05 -4.19
N ILE A 212 7.04 19.76 -5.04
CA ILE A 212 7.01 18.55 -5.85
C ILE A 212 7.16 18.89 -7.32
N ASP A 213 8.22 18.41 -7.95
CA ASP A 213 8.48 18.51 -9.40
C ASP A 213 8.06 17.19 -10.07
N LEU A 214 6.89 17.18 -10.71
CA LEU A 214 6.37 16.01 -11.40
C LEU A 214 6.87 15.91 -12.84
N ARG A 215 7.47 14.78 -13.16
CA ARG A 215 7.92 14.39 -14.50
C ARG A 215 7.05 13.26 -15.03
N ILE A 216 6.35 13.54 -16.14
CA ILE A 216 5.50 12.54 -16.81
C ILE A 216 6.29 11.92 -17.96
N GLY A 217 6.54 10.63 -17.87
CA GLY A 217 7.29 9.82 -18.85
C GLY A 217 8.06 8.69 -18.18
N PRO A 218 8.84 7.92 -18.94
CA PRO A 218 9.66 6.86 -18.41
C PRO A 218 10.64 7.38 -17.35
N ALA A 219 10.56 6.85 -16.13
CA ALA A 219 11.35 7.35 -15.01
C ALA A 219 12.87 7.23 -15.26
N LEU A 220 13.32 6.17 -15.95
CA LEU A 220 14.73 5.98 -16.29
C LEU A 220 15.30 7.12 -17.14
N GLU A 221 14.52 7.72 -18.03
CA GLU A 221 14.96 8.89 -18.81
C GLU A 221 15.23 10.07 -17.88
N THR A 222 14.32 10.32 -16.94
CA THR A 222 14.49 11.39 -15.94
C THR A 222 15.67 11.12 -15.02
N LEU A 223 15.81 9.90 -14.48
CA LEU A 223 16.91 9.54 -13.60
C LEU A 223 18.29 9.67 -14.28
N ARG A 224 18.41 9.20 -15.53
CA ARG A 224 19.64 9.30 -16.32
C ARG A 224 20.00 10.72 -16.71
N ALA A 225 19.03 11.62 -16.77
CA ALA A 225 19.27 13.04 -17.02
C ALA A 225 19.73 13.82 -15.78
N LEU A 226 19.62 13.23 -14.58
CA LEU A 226 20.17 13.84 -13.37
C LEU A 226 21.71 13.83 -13.38
N PRO A 227 22.34 14.78 -12.66
CA PRO A 227 23.78 14.74 -12.43
C PRO A 227 24.23 13.38 -11.91
N ALA A 228 25.43 12.95 -12.30
CA ALA A 228 26.01 11.69 -11.82
C ALA A 228 26.57 11.80 -10.38
N GLU A 229 26.69 13.02 -9.88
CA GLU A 229 27.18 13.29 -8.54
C GLU A 229 26.13 12.91 -7.47
N PRO A 230 26.56 12.51 -6.27
CA PRO A 230 25.68 12.22 -5.15
C PRO A 230 24.92 13.47 -4.67
N VAL A 231 23.65 13.58 -5.03
CA VAL A 231 22.79 14.73 -4.68
C VAL A 231 21.47 14.31 -4.03
N VAL A 232 21.14 13.02 -4.07
CA VAL A 232 19.87 12.47 -3.58
C VAL A 232 20.04 12.03 -2.14
N GLY A 233 19.24 12.55 -1.23
CA GLY A 233 19.27 12.13 0.17
C GLY A 233 18.22 11.09 0.53
N PHE A 234 17.15 10.98 -0.27
CA PHE A 234 16.07 10.02 -0.07
C PHE A 234 15.49 9.59 -1.42
N ALA A 235 15.16 8.32 -1.59
CA ALA A 235 14.44 7.83 -2.76
C ALA A 235 13.38 6.79 -2.36
N PHE A 236 12.25 6.78 -3.07
CA PHE A 236 11.21 5.76 -2.99
C PHE A 236 10.94 5.19 -4.38
N ILE A 237 10.90 3.87 -4.49
CA ILE A 237 10.68 3.14 -5.75
C ILE A 237 9.47 2.24 -5.57
N ASP A 238 8.38 2.57 -6.28
CA ASP A 238 7.14 1.80 -6.34
C ASP A 238 6.49 1.95 -7.72
N ALA A 239 7.08 1.31 -8.73
CA ALA A 239 6.63 1.36 -10.12
C ALA A 239 6.61 -0.04 -10.75
N ASP A 240 6.80 -0.12 -12.07
CA ASP A 240 6.92 -1.38 -12.80
C ASP A 240 8.11 -2.21 -12.31
N LYS A 241 7.83 -3.45 -11.95
CA LYS A 241 8.78 -4.29 -11.20
C LYS A 241 9.93 -4.81 -12.05
N GLU A 242 9.71 -4.93 -13.35
CA GLU A 242 10.71 -5.32 -14.33
C GLU A 242 11.89 -4.35 -14.38
N SER A 243 11.62 -3.05 -14.18
CA SER A 243 12.63 -1.98 -14.21
C SER A 243 13.30 -1.71 -12.86
N TYR A 244 12.91 -2.40 -11.78
CA TYR A 244 13.46 -2.18 -10.44
C TYR A 244 14.98 -2.27 -10.35
N PRO A 245 15.67 -3.23 -11.00
CA PRO A 245 17.14 -3.26 -10.99
C PRO A 245 17.77 -1.99 -11.58
N ASP A 246 17.21 -1.48 -12.68
CA ASP A 246 17.70 -0.27 -13.32
C ASP A 246 17.41 0.97 -12.47
N TYR A 247 16.21 1.09 -11.89
CA TYR A 247 15.89 2.17 -10.97
C TYR A 247 16.84 2.20 -9.77
N TYR A 248 17.08 1.04 -9.16
CA TYR A 248 17.99 0.93 -8.04
C TYR A 248 19.39 1.40 -8.38
N GLU A 249 19.97 0.97 -9.52
CA GLU A 249 21.31 1.35 -9.93
C GLU A 249 21.40 2.85 -10.21
N GLU A 250 20.46 3.44 -10.91
CA GLU A 250 20.41 4.87 -11.18
C GLU A 250 20.28 5.70 -9.89
N VAL A 251 19.52 5.20 -8.92
CA VAL A 251 19.32 5.86 -7.62
C VAL A 251 20.55 5.71 -6.73
N VAL A 252 21.06 4.47 -6.53
CA VAL A 252 22.13 4.21 -5.56
C VAL A 252 23.42 4.94 -5.90
N THR A 253 23.71 5.12 -7.20
CA THR A 253 24.87 5.88 -7.66
C THR A 253 24.78 7.37 -7.33
N ARG A 254 23.56 7.91 -7.19
CA ARG A 254 23.28 9.32 -6.89
C ARG A 254 22.95 9.58 -5.43
N LEU A 255 22.85 8.54 -4.60
CA LEU A 255 22.64 8.74 -3.17
C LEU A 255 23.85 9.41 -2.53
N THR A 256 23.58 10.43 -1.72
CA THR A 256 24.60 11.01 -0.82
C THR A 256 25.03 10.00 0.23
N PRO A 257 26.24 10.12 0.80
CA PRO A 257 26.60 9.32 1.97
C PRO A 257 25.55 9.43 3.07
N GLY A 258 25.04 8.29 3.55
CA GLY A 258 23.93 8.24 4.52
C GLY A 258 22.54 8.40 3.91
N GLY A 259 22.41 8.68 2.61
CA GLY A 259 21.12 8.74 1.91
C GLY A 259 20.42 7.38 1.86
N LEU A 260 19.11 7.41 1.74
CA LEU A 260 18.23 6.23 1.81
C LEU A 260 17.55 5.97 0.46
N VAL A 261 17.45 4.70 0.09
CA VAL A 261 16.48 4.23 -0.91
C VAL A 261 15.53 3.22 -0.26
N VAL A 262 14.25 3.39 -0.51
CA VAL A 262 13.16 2.53 -0.05
C VAL A 262 12.49 1.91 -1.28
N LEU A 263 12.38 0.58 -1.29
CA LEU A 263 11.73 -0.16 -2.37
C LEU A 263 10.51 -0.88 -1.81
N ASP A 264 9.36 -0.70 -2.45
CA ASP A 264 8.11 -1.36 -2.08
C ASP A 264 7.85 -2.64 -2.88
N ASN A 265 6.97 -3.48 -2.37
CA ASN A 265 6.50 -4.76 -2.93
C ASN A 265 7.64 -5.74 -3.26
N VAL A 266 8.65 -5.78 -2.43
CA VAL A 266 9.81 -6.67 -2.65
C VAL A 266 9.49 -8.15 -2.42
N PHE A 267 8.25 -8.48 -1.99
CA PHE A 267 7.74 -9.85 -1.85
C PHE A 267 6.84 -10.29 -3.01
N LEU A 268 6.25 -9.36 -3.76
CA LEU A 268 5.33 -9.63 -4.88
C LEU A 268 4.25 -10.67 -4.54
N GLY A 269 3.50 -10.43 -3.46
CA GLY A 269 2.49 -11.38 -2.99
C GLY A 269 3.07 -12.71 -2.52
N GLY A 270 4.34 -12.75 -2.12
CA GLY A 270 5.07 -13.96 -1.73
C GLY A 270 5.66 -14.77 -2.89
N ARG A 271 5.44 -14.36 -4.14
CA ARG A 271 5.92 -15.10 -5.32
C ARG A 271 7.43 -15.10 -5.46
N VAL A 272 8.13 -14.14 -4.87
CA VAL A 272 9.60 -14.13 -4.84
C VAL A 272 10.19 -15.31 -4.05
N PHE A 273 9.43 -15.89 -3.11
CA PHE A 273 9.88 -17.01 -2.28
C PHE A 273 9.81 -18.36 -2.99
N ASP A 274 9.01 -18.47 -4.06
CA ASP A 274 8.84 -19.69 -4.82
C ASP A 274 9.59 -19.59 -6.17
N PRO A 275 10.65 -20.39 -6.39
CA PRO A 275 11.40 -20.36 -7.63
C PRO A 275 10.62 -20.86 -8.84
N ALA A 276 9.41 -21.44 -8.66
CA ALA A 276 8.55 -21.83 -9.78
C ALA A 276 7.95 -20.62 -10.51
N PHE A 277 7.82 -19.47 -9.84
CA PHE A 277 7.39 -18.22 -10.49
C PHE A 277 8.56 -17.59 -11.26
N GLN A 278 8.44 -17.57 -12.58
CA GLN A 278 9.49 -17.15 -13.54
C GLN A 278 9.03 -15.98 -14.42
N ASP A 279 7.94 -15.29 -14.07
CA ASP A 279 7.54 -14.10 -14.78
C ASP A 279 8.61 -13.01 -14.62
N GLU A 280 8.73 -12.10 -15.59
CA GLU A 280 9.79 -11.10 -15.69
C GLU A 280 9.90 -10.26 -14.39
N ALA A 281 8.77 -9.80 -13.85
CA ALA A 281 8.70 -9.04 -12.61
C ALA A 281 9.28 -9.82 -11.41
N GLN A 282 8.90 -11.12 -11.26
CA GLN A 282 9.39 -11.95 -10.14
C GLN A 282 10.88 -12.24 -10.25
N VAL A 283 11.38 -12.47 -11.45
CA VAL A 283 12.80 -12.70 -11.70
C VAL A 283 13.59 -11.43 -11.39
N ALA A 284 13.11 -10.27 -11.86
CA ALA A 284 13.74 -8.98 -11.66
C ALA A 284 13.82 -8.63 -10.16
N VAL A 285 12.70 -8.70 -9.43
CA VAL A 285 12.67 -8.34 -8.00
C VAL A 285 13.47 -9.34 -7.16
N ARG A 286 13.40 -10.65 -7.43
CA ARG A 286 14.20 -11.67 -6.75
C ARG A 286 15.70 -11.42 -6.96
N GLY A 287 16.13 -11.17 -8.20
CA GLY A 287 17.50 -10.85 -8.54
C GLY A 287 17.98 -9.55 -7.88
N LEU A 288 17.11 -8.54 -7.81
CA LEU A 288 17.43 -7.29 -7.11
C LEU A 288 17.57 -7.48 -5.60
N ASN A 289 16.68 -8.24 -4.97
CA ASN A 289 16.78 -8.55 -3.54
C ASN A 289 18.11 -9.21 -3.21
N GLU A 290 18.59 -10.15 -4.06
CA GLU A 290 19.90 -10.76 -3.91
C GLU A 290 21.07 -9.78 -4.17
N THR A 291 20.89 -8.87 -5.13
CA THR A 291 21.87 -7.85 -5.46
C THR A 291 22.05 -6.88 -4.29
N ILE A 292 20.97 -6.33 -3.75
CA ILE A 292 21.01 -5.40 -2.62
C ILE A 292 21.66 -6.06 -1.39
N ALA A 293 21.34 -7.30 -1.11
CA ALA A 293 21.89 -8.04 0.03
C ALA A 293 23.43 -8.21 -0.05
N ARG A 294 24.02 -8.10 -1.25
CA ARG A 294 25.47 -8.24 -1.49
C ARG A 294 26.13 -6.91 -1.88
N ASP A 295 25.38 -5.84 -2.02
CA ASP A 295 25.89 -4.56 -2.48
C ASP A 295 26.67 -3.84 -1.35
N SER A 296 27.98 -3.81 -1.47
CA SER A 296 28.86 -3.16 -0.49
C SER A 296 28.70 -1.64 -0.42
N ARG A 297 27.97 -1.04 -1.36
CA ARG A 297 27.67 0.40 -1.37
C ARG A 297 26.60 0.79 -0.37
N VAL A 298 25.85 -0.16 0.16
CA VAL A 298 24.72 0.08 1.07
C VAL A 298 24.71 -0.87 2.26
N GLU A 299 24.10 -0.42 3.34
CA GLU A 299 23.58 -1.25 4.43
C GLU A 299 22.09 -1.40 4.21
N SER A 300 21.55 -2.61 4.24
CA SER A 300 20.16 -2.84 3.92
C SER A 300 19.42 -3.68 4.96
N VAL A 301 18.12 -3.45 5.09
CA VAL A 301 17.17 -4.28 5.83
C VAL A 301 15.92 -4.48 5.00
N MET A 302 15.41 -5.70 4.98
CA MET A 302 14.12 -6.04 4.38
C MET A 302 13.11 -6.29 5.51
N LEU A 303 11.97 -5.62 5.45
CA LEU A 303 10.93 -5.63 6.48
C LEU A 303 9.63 -6.19 5.92
N PRO A 304 8.87 -6.98 6.69
CA PRO A 304 7.57 -7.49 6.29
C PRO A 304 6.46 -6.43 6.52
N VAL A 305 6.69 -5.22 6.02
CA VAL A 305 5.67 -4.17 5.95
C VAL A 305 4.88 -4.39 4.67
N ARG A 306 3.58 -4.61 4.77
CA ARG A 306 2.70 -4.89 3.63
C ARG A 306 3.24 -6.00 2.72
N ASP A 307 3.53 -5.70 1.46
CA ASP A 307 4.09 -6.65 0.49
C ASP A 307 5.64 -6.66 0.49
N GLY A 308 6.21 -6.29 1.63
CA GLY A 308 7.65 -6.23 1.84
C GLY A 308 8.28 -4.91 1.40
N VAL A 309 9.03 -4.30 2.30
CA VAL A 309 9.77 -3.06 2.06
C VAL A 309 11.26 -3.29 2.32
N THR A 310 12.10 -2.95 1.34
CA THR A 310 13.55 -2.89 1.54
C THR A 310 13.99 -1.45 1.77
N ILE A 311 14.73 -1.22 2.84
CA ILE A 311 15.39 0.05 3.14
C ILE A 311 16.88 -0.17 2.98
N ALA A 312 17.51 0.60 2.09
CA ALA A 312 18.96 0.55 1.90
C ALA A 312 19.56 1.94 2.11
N ARG A 313 20.62 2.01 2.91
CA ARG A 313 21.35 3.23 3.28
C ARG A 313 22.70 3.24 2.63
N ARG A 314 23.04 4.30 1.90
CA ARG A 314 24.36 4.48 1.31
C ARG A 314 25.43 4.54 2.41
N VAL A 315 26.42 3.65 2.33
CA VAL A 315 27.64 3.76 3.15
C VAL A 315 28.53 4.90 2.64
N GLY A 316 29.31 5.49 3.53
CA GLY A 316 30.15 6.65 3.23
C GLY A 316 31.33 6.31 2.32
#